data_03dd2f8896c3ed40e671633973bfc066
#
_entry.id   03dd2f8896c3ed40e671633973bfc066
#
_cell.length_a   1.000
_cell.length_b   1.000
_cell.length_c   1.000
_cell.angle_alpha   90.00
_cell.angle_beta   90.00
_cell.angle_gamma   90.00
#
_symmetry.space_group_name_H-M   'P 1'
#
loop_
_entity.id
_entity.type
_entity.pdbx_description
1 polymer ?
#
loop_
_entity_poly.entity_id
_entity_poly.type
_entity_poly.pdbx_seq_one_letter_code
_entity_poly.pdbx_strand_id
1 'polypeptide(L)'
;TTFTLITDGAMNADVLDYQQYKTGERLEGLMAQFVTFIGTFIGMGITYLTNTVLMQNTYGLTNNYDDLYKASFREPISKGMILLAIVGYVLSLIPFITMYTLTEEDHEGHIGVLKIRAALEDYATGALSAGQLEEAKQIYTGALTQLEELEAQLPAATGKKKRQIQRMIKGLQIIKNEKNRFDDPAMQRRVEKAKALLSHTVEELYGISEPTMDRYNTAKAMDESTKAAAKAKAQAMREASKELDRFHKKAYNYIQARKLVKQLEYYTHWETIFESESAAAEA
;
A
#
# COMPACT_ATOMS: atom_id res chain seq x y z
N THR A 1 0.08 14.71 20.16
CA THR A 1 -0.85 15.82 20.31
C THR A 1 -1.78 15.86 19.10
N THR A 2 -2.87 16.65 19.14
CA THR A 2 -3.95 16.64 18.13
C THR A 2 -3.45 16.87 16.70
N PHE A 3 -2.49 17.76 16.50
CA PHE A 3 -1.90 18.04 15.19
C PHE A 3 -1.24 16.80 14.56
N THR A 4 -0.46 16.06 15.33
CA THR A 4 0.21 14.82 14.86
C THR A 4 -0.84 13.78 14.43
N LEU A 5 -1.91 13.59 15.19
CA LEU A 5 -2.97 12.64 14.84
C LEU A 5 -3.68 12.99 13.54
N ILE A 6 -3.94 14.28 13.28
CA ILE A 6 -4.57 14.73 12.02
C ILE A 6 -3.63 14.49 10.85
N THR A 7 -2.36 14.87 11.00
CA THR A 7 -1.35 14.70 9.93
C THR A 7 -1.12 13.22 9.60
N ASP A 8 -0.97 12.38 10.62
CA ASP A 8 -0.78 10.93 10.45
C ASP A 8 -2.00 10.28 9.79
N GLY A 9 -3.22 10.73 10.15
CA GLY A 9 -4.45 10.26 9.53
C GLY A 9 -4.54 10.60 8.04
N ALA A 10 -4.24 11.84 7.67
CA ALA A 10 -4.23 12.29 6.28
C ALA A 10 -3.18 11.54 5.45
N MET A 11 -1.95 11.45 5.94
CA MET A 11 -0.87 10.73 5.26
C MET A 11 -1.17 9.24 5.07
N ASN A 12 -1.80 8.60 6.05
CA ASN A 12 -2.19 7.19 5.92
C ASN A 12 -3.26 7.01 4.82
N ALA A 13 -4.22 7.94 4.71
CA ALA A 13 -5.21 7.92 3.63
C ALA A 13 -4.54 8.05 2.26
N ASP A 14 -3.64 9.02 2.08
CA ASP A 14 -2.90 9.25 0.83
C ASP A 14 -2.09 8.02 0.41
N VAL A 15 -1.42 7.36 1.37
CA VAL A 15 -0.65 6.14 1.12
C VAL A 15 -1.56 4.98 0.70
N LEU A 16 -2.74 4.85 1.32
CA LEU A 16 -3.71 3.81 0.96
C LEU A 16 -4.29 4.03 -0.44
N ASP A 17 -4.62 5.27 -0.81
CA ASP A 17 -5.12 5.61 -2.13
C ASP A 17 -4.02 5.40 -3.20
N TYR A 18 -2.79 5.79 -2.91
CA TYR A 18 -1.65 5.49 -3.79
C TYR A 18 -1.42 3.99 -3.96
N GLN A 19 -1.53 3.22 -2.88
CA GLN A 19 -1.40 1.77 -2.91
C GLN A 19 -2.53 1.15 -3.76
N GLN A 20 -3.78 1.60 -3.59
CA GLN A 20 -4.92 1.17 -4.39
C GLN A 20 -4.73 1.53 -5.88
N TYR A 21 -4.25 2.74 -6.17
CA TYR A 21 -3.92 3.15 -7.53
C TYR A 21 -2.90 2.21 -8.18
N LYS A 22 -1.84 1.82 -7.45
CA LYS A 22 -0.76 0.95 -7.96
C LYS A 22 -1.15 -0.51 -8.09
N THR A 23 -1.86 -1.05 -7.10
CA THR A 23 -2.15 -2.49 -7.01
C THR A 23 -3.56 -2.85 -7.49
N GLY A 24 -4.48 -1.90 -7.50
CA GLY A 24 -5.91 -2.14 -7.72
C GLY A 24 -6.63 -2.72 -6.50
N GLU A 25 -5.97 -2.81 -5.34
CA GLU A 25 -6.55 -3.35 -4.11
C GLU A 25 -6.39 -2.38 -2.95
N ARG A 26 -7.43 -2.26 -2.14
CA ARG A 26 -7.41 -1.47 -0.91
C ARG A 26 -7.12 -2.39 0.27
N LEU A 27 -5.87 -2.39 0.74
CA LEU A 27 -5.36 -3.30 1.75
C LEU A 27 -5.25 -2.63 3.14
N GLU A 28 -6.27 -1.89 3.56
CA GLU A 28 -6.27 -1.13 4.84
C GLU A 28 -5.93 -2.01 6.04
N GLY A 29 -6.61 -3.15 6.18
CA GLY A 29 -6.39 -4.06 7.30
C GLY A 29 -4.97 -4.64 7.34
N LEU A 30 -4.41 -5.00 6.19
CA LEU A 30 -3.06 -5.52 6.09
C LEU A 30 -2.02 -4.45 6.42
N MET A 31 -2.21 -3.22 5.89
CA MET A 31 -1.32 -2.10 6.16
C MET A 31 -1.33 -1.72 7.64
N ALA A 32 -2.52 -1.65 8.26
CA ALA A 32 -2.63 -1.38 9.70
C ALA A 32 -1.92 -2.43 10.56
N GLN A 33 -2.06 -3.72 10.24
CA GLN A 33 -1.37 -4.80 10.93
C GLN A 33 0.14 -4.72 10.74
N PHE A 34 0.61 -4.41 9.53
CA PHE A 34 2.02 -4.29 9.23
C PHE A 34 2.67 -3.11 9.97
N VAL A 35 2.00 -1.95 10.00
CA VAL A 35 2.45 -0.77 10.76
C VAL A 35 2.50 -1.09 12.26
N THR A 36 1.47 -1.76 12.80
CA THR A 36 1.45 -2.18 14.21
C THR A 36 2.58 -3.16 14.53
N PHE A 37 2.82 -4.13 13.66
CA PHE A 37 3.89 -5.12 13.82
C PHE A 37 5.27 -4.44 13.85
N ILE A 38 5.58 -3.59 12.87
CA ILE A 38 6.83 -2.83 12.83
C ILE A 38 6.95 -1.91 14.05
N GLY A 39 5.88 -1.19 14.41
CA GLY A 39 5.82 -0.31 15.57
C GLY A 39 6.13 -1.04 16.86
N THR A 40 5.65 -2.29 17.03
CA THR A 40 5.95 -3.13 18.19
C THR A 40 7.42 -3.47 18.27
N PHE A 41 8.07 -3.87 17.17
CA PHE A 41 9.50 -4.16 17.16
C PHE A 41 10.35 -2.92 17.48
N ILE A 42 10.02 -1.78 16.87
CA ILE A 42 10.68 -0.51 17.16
C ILE A 42 10.49 -0.14 18.63
N GLY A 43 9.26 -0.27 19.16
CA GLY A 43 8.95 -0.01 20.57
C GLY A 43 9.76 -0.89 21.53
N MET A 44 9.89 -2.19 21.23
CA MET A 44 10.75 -3.09 22.02
C MET A 44 12.21 -2.65 21.97
N GLY A 45 12.72 -2.27 20.81
CA GLY A 45 14.09 -1.77 20.65
C GLY A 45 14.33 -0.49 21.44
N ILE A 46 13.42 0.47 21.38
CA ILE A 46 13.48 1.73 22.15
C ILE A 46 13.43 1.45 23.65
N THR A 47 12.53 0.55 24.09
CA THR A 47 12.42 0.16 25.50
C THR A 47 13.71 -0.48 26.00
N TYR A 48 14.31 -1.39 25.22
CA TYR A 48 15.60 -1.99 25.56
C TYR A 48 16.72 -0.93 25.64
N LEU A 49 16.78 -0.04 24.64
CA LEU A 49 17.79 1.03 24.60
C LEU A 49 17.66 1.97 25.81
N THR A 50 16.45 2.34 26.15
CA THR A 50 16.17 3.25 27.28
C THR A 50 16.46 2.59 28.62
N ASN A 51 15.90 1.40 28.88
CA ASN A 51 15.98 0.78 30.20
C ASN A 51 17.35 0.12 30.44
N THR A 52 17.81 -0.70 29.48
CA THR A 52 19.02 -1.50 29.70
C THR A 52 20.26 -0.71 29.36
N VAL A 53 20.32 -0.06 28.18
CA VAL A 53 21.55 0.62 27.77
C VAL A 53 21.70 1.95 28.49
N LEU A 54 20.68 2.80 28.47
CA LEU A 54 20.78 4.13 29.04
C LEU A 54 20.72 4.08 30.59
N MET A 55 19.62 3.56 31.15
CA MET A 55 19.42 3.63 32.61
C MET A 55 20.38 2.71 33.37
N GLN A 56 20.44 1.42 32.97
CA GLN A 56 21.26 0.45 33.76
C GLN A 56 22.73 0.53 33.42
N ASN A 57 23.11 0.41 32.14
CA ASN A 57 24.55 0.30 31.80
C ASN A 57 25.26 1.65 31.78
N THR A 58 24.60 2.74 31.35
CA THR A 58 25.26 4.05 31.26
C THR A 58 25.20 4.82 32.57
N TYR A 59 24.05 4.82 33.24
CA TYR A 59 23.86 5.58 34.48
C TYR A 59 23.88 4.73 35.75
N GLY A 60 23.98 3.40 35.63
CA GLY A 60 24.10 2.50 36.77
C GLY A 60 22.86 2.40 37.65
N LEU A 61 21.65 2.72 37.07
CA LEU A 61 20.41 2.56 37.80
C LEU A 61 20.12 1.07 37.97
N THR A 62 20.14 0.60 39.21
CA THR A 62 19.75 -0.79 39.55
C THR A 62 18.23 -0.93 39.48
N ASN A 63 17.70 -2.14 39.80
CA ASN A 63 16.25 -2.41 39.78
C ASN A 63 15.43 -1.61 40.83
N ASN A 64 16.09 -0.79 41.64
CA ASN A 64 15.43 0.09 42.62
C ASN A 64 15.15 1.46 41.98
N TYR A 65 13.94 1.67 41.51
CA TYR A 65 13.50 2.93 40.89
C TYR A 65 13.42 4.10 41.86
N ASP A 66 13.53 3.88 43.21
CA ASP A 66 13.59 4.92 44.22
C ASP A 66 14.87 5.75 44.07
N ASP A 67 15.90 5.21 43.44
CA ASP A 67 17.14 5.94 43.16
C ASP A 67 16.94 7.09 42.16
N LEU A 68 15.85 7.08 41.35
CA LEU A 68 15.50 8.20 40.48
C LEU A 68 15.12 9.49 41.23
N TYR A 69 14.74 9.40 42.50
CA TYR A 69 14.51 10.59 43.33
C TYR A 69 15.81 11.30 43.76
N LYS A 70 16.94 10.63 43.65
CA LYS A 70 18.25 11.23 43.94
C LYS A 70 18.66 12.11 42.76
N ALA A 71 19.11 13.34 43.03
CA ALA A 71 19.51 14.30 42.00
C ALA A 71 20.66 13.77 41.12
N SER A 72 21.58 12.98 41.72
CA SER A 72 22.71 12.35 41.02
C SER A 72 22.30 11.40 39.88
N PHE A 73 21.13 10.78 39.95
CA PHE A 73 20.59 9.93 38.89
C PHE A 73 19.57 10.67 38.03
N ARG A 74 18.68 11.45 38.66
CA ARG A 74 17.56 12.11 37.94
C ARG A 74 18.03 13.06 36.85
N GLU A 75 19.02 13.94 37.14
CA GLU A 75 19.48 14.92 36.15
C GLU A 75 20.17 14.28 34.92
N PRO A 76 21.15 13.37 35.07
CA PRO A 76 21.81 12.75 33.94
C PRO A 76 20.83 11.91 33.09
N ILE A 77 19.94 11.14 33.73
CA ILE A 77 18.96 10.30 33.06
C ILE A 77 17.98 11.18 32.29
N SER A 78 17.46 12.27 32.88
CA SER A 78 16.55 13.19 32.19
C SER A 78 17.21 13.83 30.97
N LYS A 79 18.47 14.27 31.09
CA LYS A 79 19.24 14.82 29.96
C LYS A 79 19.44 13.77 28.86
N GLY A 80 19.77 12.54 29.21
CA GLY A 80 19.95 11.42 28.29
C GLY A 80 18.63 11.05 27.55
N MET A 81 17.52 11.04 28.28
CA MET A 81 16.19 10.78 27.69
C MET A 81 15.79 11.87 26.70
N ILE A 82 16.01 13.16 27.03
CA ILE A 82 15.77 14.28 26.14
C ILE A 82 16.63 14.18 24.89
N LEU A 83 17.93 13.88 25.05
CA LEU A 83 18.83 13.71 23.91
C LEU A 83 18.38 12.55 23.01
N LEU A 84 18.02 11.41 23.60
CA LEU A 84 17.51 10.25 22.86
C LEU A 84 16.23 10.60 22.09
N ALA A 85 15.31 11.36 22.70
CA ALA A 85 14.10 11.82 22.04
C ALA A 85 14.40 12.75 20.86
N ILE A 86 15.33 13.71 21.03
CA ILE A 86 15.76 14.60 19.93
C ILE A 86 16.36 13.80 18.78
N VAL A 87 17.26 12.87 19.07
CA VAL A 87 17.85 11.99 18.05
C VAL A 87 16.76 11.17 17.34
N GLY A 88 15.81 10.61 18.09
CA GLY A 88 14.67 9.88 17.54
C GLY A 88 13.82 10.73 16.58
N TYR A 89 13.49 11.96 16.96
CA TYR A 89 12.77 12.88 16.08
C TYR A 89 13.55 13.24 14.81
N VAL A 90 14.85 13.51 14.92
CA VAL A 90 15.70 13.78 13.75
C VAL A 90 15.74 12.57 12.81
N LEU A 91 15.93 11.37 13.36
CA LEU A 91 15.92 10.14 12.56
C LEU A 91 14.58 9.87 11.91
N SER A 92 13.46 10.21 12.55
CA SER A 92 12.12 10.05 11.98
C SER A 92 11.84 10.98 10.78
N LEU A 93 12.54 12.12 10.70
CA LEU A 93 12.41 13.03 9.55
C LEU A 93 13.08 12.51 8.28
N ILE A 94 14.08 11.65 8.41
CA ILE A 94 14.85 11.14 7.25
C ILE A 94 13.94 10.39 6.25
N PRO A 95 13.20 9.33 6.64
CA PRO A 95 12.30 8.66 5.72
C PRO A 95 11.19 9.58 5.21
N PHE A 96 10.70 10.50 6.04
CA PHE A 96 9.69 11.47 5.61
C PHE A 96 10.19 12.36 4.46
N ILE A 97 11.41 12.92 4.59
CA ILE A 97 11.97 13.81 3.57
C ILE A 97 12.42 13.03 2.31
N THR A 98 12.91 11.79 2.48
CA THR A 98 13.52 11.03 1.38
C THR A 98 12.55 10.10 0.66
N MET A 99 11.54 9.58 1.35
CA MET A 99 10.63 8.55 0.82
C MET A 99 9.23 9.07 0.50
N TYR A 100 8.77 10.13 1.21
CA TYR A 100 7.48 10.73 0.92
C TYR A 100 7.62 11.75 -0.21
N THR A 101 7.43 11.27 -1.44
CA THR A 101 7.55 12.09 -2.67
C THR A 101 6.19 12.42 -3.31
N LEU A 102 5.10 11.99 -2.68
CA LEU A 102 3.76 12.24 -3.19
C LEU A 102 3.41 13.72 -3.02
N THR A 103 3.10 14.39 -4.14
CA THR A 103 2.61 15.76 -4.12
C THR A 103 1.08 15.77 -4.08
N GLU A 104 0.47 16.89 -3.65
CA GLU A 104 -0.97 17.06 -3.63
C GLU A 104 -1.57 16.85 -5.03
N GLU A 105 -0.92 17.40 -6.05
CA GLU A 105 -1.34 17.28 -7.44
C GLU A 105 -1.25 15.83 -7.95
N ASP A 106 -0.21 15.08 -7.54
CA ASP A 106 -0.09 13.65 -7.87
C ASP A 106 -1.22 12.86 -7.18
N HIS A 107 -1.54 13.20 -5.92
CA HIS A 107 -2.61 12.55 -5.16
C HIS A 107 -3.99 12.79 -5.78
N GLU A 108 -4.31 14.05 -6.14
CA GLU A 108 -5.54 14.38 -6.87
C GLU A 108 -5.64 13.59 -8.18
N GLY A 109 -4.54 13.48 -8.93
CA GLY A 109 -4.47 12.65 -10.13
C GLY A 109 -4.79 11.16 -9.86
N HIS A 110 -4.26 10.61 -8.77
CA HIS A 110 -4.53 9.22 -8.38
C HIS A 110 -6.00 9.01 -7.98
N ILE A 111 -6.59 9.93 -7.21
CA ILE A 111 -8.02 9.88 -6.85
C ILE A 111 -8.88 9.97 -8.10
N GLY A 112 -8.57 10.88 -9.03
CA GLY A 112 -9.29 10.99 -10.30
C GLY A 112 -9.29 9.68 -11.08
N VAL A 113 -8.15 9.02 -11.18
CA VAL A 113 -8.04 7.70 -11.81
C VAL A 113 -8.84 6.63 -11.06
N LEU A 114 -8.83 6.61 -9.73
CA LEU A 114 -9.61 5.64 -8.95
C LEU A 114 -11.11 5.79 -9.19
N LYS A 115 -11.62 7.04 -9.29
CA LYS A 115 -13.02 7.32 -9.62
C LYS A 115 -13.37 6.88 -11.04
N ILE A 116 -12.49 7.12 -12.01
CA ILE A 116 -12.67 6.64 -13.40
C ILE A 116 -12.72 5.12 -13.44
N ARG A 117 -11.83 4.41 -12.73
CA ARG A 117 -11.84 2.94 -12.66
C ARG A 117 -13.12 2.40 -12.00
N ALA A 118 -13.58 3.05 -10.93
CA ALA A 118 -14.84 2.68 -10.29
C ALA A 118 -16.02 2.85 -11.25
N ALA A 119 -16.10 3.95 -12.01
CA ALA A 119 -17.14 4.16 -12.98
C ALA A 119 -17.12 3.10 -14.11
N LEU A 120 -15.94 2.70 -14.59
CA LEU A 120 -15.80 1.62 -15.58
C LEU A 120 -16.29 0.27 -15.03
N GLU A 121 -15.96 -0.04 -13.77
CA GLU A 121 -16.40 -1.26 -13.10
C GLU A 121 -17.92 -1.26 -12.87
N ASP A 122 -18.46 -0.15 -12.36
CA ASP A 122 -19.88 0.01 -12.09
C ASP A 122 -20.71 -0.04 -13.38
N TYR A 123 -20.20 0.52 -14.48
CA TYR A 123 -20.84 0.41 -15.80
C TYR A 123 -20.90 -1.06 -16.26
N ALA A 124 -19.80 -1.76 -16.22
CA ALA A 124 -19.72 -3.15 -16.67
C ALA A 124 -20.55 -4.12 -15.80
N THR A 125 -20.83 -3.74 -14.55
CA THR A 125 -21.70 -4.52 -13.63
C THR A 125 -23.15 -4.06 -13.62
N GLY A 126 -23.48 -2.99 -14.34
CA GLY A 126 -24.84 -2.41 -14.36
C GLY A 126 -25.19 -1.65 -13.07
N ALA A 127 -24.21 -1.29 -12.27
CA ALA A 127 -24.39 -0.56 -10.99
C ALA A 127 -24.17 0.94 -11.12
N LEU A 128 -23.74 1.44 -12.29
CA LEU A 128 -23.39 2.84 -12.49
C LEU A 128 -24.62 3.75 -12.38
N SER A 129 -24.58 4.71 -11.48
CA SER A 129 -25.57 5.77 -11.38
C SER A 129 -25.27 6.94 -12.33
N ALA A 130 -26.30 7.67 -12.77
CA ALA A 130 -26.14 8.86 -13.63
C ALA A 130 -25.19 9.90 -13.01
N GLY A 131 -25.24 10.09 -11.68
CA GLY A 131 -24.36 11.02 -10.98
C GLY A 131 -22.89 10.60 -11.00
N GLN A 132 -22.61 9.32 -10.81
CA GLN A 132 -21.22 8.78 -10.88
C GLN A 132 -20.66 8.88 -12.30
N LEU A 133 -21.50 8.60 -13.31
CA LEU A 133 -21.12 8.75 -14.71
C LEU A 133 -20.73 10.20 -15.03
N GLU A 134 -21.57 11.15 -14.63
CA GLU A 134 -21.32 12.57 -14.86
C GLU A 134 -20.06 13.05 -14.12
N GLU A 135 -19.88 12.65 -12.86
CA GLU A 135 -18.66 12.96 -12.10
C GLU A 135 -17.39 12.41 -12.77
N ALA A 136 -17.41 11.17 -13.22
CA ALA A 136 -16.27 10.55 -13.90
C ALA A 136 -15.97 11.24 -15.24
N LYS A 137 -17.00 11.62 -16.02
CA LYS A 137 -16.86 12.41 -17.25
C LYS A 137 -16.23 13.76 -16.98
N GLN A 138 -16.74 14.50 -15.98
CA GLN A 138 -16.21 15.80 -15.61
C GLN A 138 -14.75 15.74 -15.16
N ILE A 139 -14.36 14.71 -14.41
CA ILE A 139 -12.97 14.48 -14.01
C ILE A 139 -12.09 14.30 -15.25
N TYR A 140 -12.48 13.43 -16.18
CA TYR A 140 -11.67 13.14 -17.35
C TYR A 140 -11.59 14.32 -18.33
N THR A 141 -12.74 14.88 -18.74
CA THR A 141 -12.80 16.01 -19.68
C THR A 141 -12.20 17.29 -19.08
N GLY A 142 -12.48 17.56 -17.79
CA GLY A 142 -11.88 18.67 -17.08
C GLY A 142 -10.37 18.57 -16.98
N ALA A 143 -9.84 17.36 -16.77
CA ALA A 143 -8.40 17.14 -16.73
C ALA A 143 -7.75 17.41 -18.11
N LEU A 144 -8.38 17.01 -19.20
CA LEU A 144 -7.88 17.30 -20.56
C LEU A 144 -7.87 18.79 -20.87
N THR A 145 -8.97 19.51 -20.59
CA THR A 145 -9.09 20.96 -20.80
C THR A 145 -8.05 21.73 -19.98
N GLN A 146 -7.95 21.42 -18.68
CA GLN A 146 -6.95 22.07 -17.81
C GLN A 146 -5.51 21.77 -18.26
N LEU A 147 -5.26 20.56 -18.73
CA LEU A 147 -3.93 20.19 -19.22
C LEU A 147 -3.53 21.05 -20.43
N GLU A 148 -4.42 21.25 -21.40
CA GLU A 148 -4.19 22.10 -22.56
C GLU A 148 -3.93 23.55 -22.16
N GLU A 149 -4.74 24.10 -21.22
CA GLU A 149 -4.55 25.46 -20.72
C GLU A 149 -3.20 25.64 -20.00
N LEU A 150 -2.78 24.68 -19.16
CA LEU A 150 -1.52 24.76 -18.43
C LEU A 150 -0.31 24.54 -19.33
N GLU A 151 -0.40 23.66 -20.31
CA GLU A 151 0.64 23.47 -21.33
C GLU A 151 0.85 24.76 -22.17
N ALA A 152 -0.22 25.46 -22.50
CA ALA A 152 -0.15 26.77 -23.18
C ALA A 152 0.49 27.87 -22.31
N GLN A 153 0.29 27.81 -20.98
CA GLN A 153 0.87 28.80 -20.05
C GLN A 153 2.34 28.51 -19.68
N LEU A 154 2.79 27.26 -19.81
CA LEU A 154 4.11 26.82 -19.36
C LEU A 154 5.30 27.59 -19.99
N PRO A 155 5.31 27.95 -21.30
CA PRO A 155 6.42 28.69 -21.92
C PRO A 155 6.62 30.09 -21.34
N ALA A 156 5.52 30.75 -20.92
CA ALA A 156 5.56 32.10 -20.38
C ALA A 156 5.84 32.12 -18.84
N ALA A 157 5.79 30.97 -18.19
CA ALA A 157 5.95 30.89 -16.75
C ALA A 157 7.42 30.83 -16.33
N THR A 158 7.77 31.49 -15.22
CA THR A 158 9.13 31.52 -14.67
C THR A 158 9.15 31.20 -13.17
N GLY A 159 10.30 30.75 -12.67
CA GLY A 159 10.54 30.56 -11.23
C GLY A 159 9.58 29.60 -10.53
N LYS A 160 8.98 30.04 -9.43
CA LYS A 160 8.04 29.23 -8.62
C LYS A 160 6.79 28.86 -9.41
N LYS A 161 6.26 29.80 -10.20
CA LYS A 161 5.04 29.58 -11.00
C LYS A 161 5.25 28.46 -12.04
N LYS A 162 6.40 28.41 -12.68
CA LYS A 162 6.74 27.34 -13.64
C LYS A 162 6.74 25.97 -12.95
N ARG A 163 7.34 25.86 -11.77
CA ARG A 163 7.37 24.60 -11.02
C ARG A 163 5.97 24.14 -10.59
N GLN A 164 5.13 25.07 -10.18
CA GLN A 164 3.74 24.76 -9.80
C GLN A 164 2.95 24.23 -11.01
N ILE A 165 3.01 24.94 -12.15
CA ILE A 165 2.36 24.49 -13.40
C ILE A 165 2.86 23.10 -13.81
N GLN A 166 4.17 22.83 -13.72
CA GLN A 166 4.73 21.52 -14.04
C GLN A 166 4.19 20.40 -13.14
N ARG A 167 3.97 20.67 -11.84
CA ARG A 167 3.36 19.68 -10.92
C ARG A 167 1.90 19.43 -11.30
N MET A 168 1.12 20.47 -11.54
CA MET A 168 -0.28 20.35 -11.99
C MET A 168 -0.38 19.55 -13.28
N ILE A 169 0.46 19.85 -14.28
CA ILE A 169 0.53 19.10 -15.54
C ILE A 169 0.82 17.62 -15.26
N LYS A 170 1.75 17.31 -14.36
CA LYS A 170 2.09 15.92 -14.00
C LYS A 170 0.91 15.19 -13.39
N GLY A 171 0.18 15.79 -12.45
CA GLY A 171 -1.02 15.23 -11.86
C GLY A 171 -2.12 14.96 -12.89
N LEU A 172 -2.39 15.92 -13.78
CA LEU A 172 -3.39 15.77 -14.84
C LEU A 172 -2.98 14.75 -15.91
N GLN A 173 -1.69 14.62 -16.21
CA GLN A 173 -1.18 13.58 -17.11
C GLN A 173 -1.43 12.17 -16.57
N ILE A 174 -1.47 11.97 -15.24
CA ILE A 174 -1.84 10.68 -14.64
C ILE A 174 -3.25 10.30 -15.10
N ILE A 175 -4.20 11.22 -15.08
CA ILE A 175 -5.59 11.00 -15.53
C ILE A 175 -5.65 10.75 -17.03
N LYS A 176 -5.00 11.59 -17.84
CA LYS A 176 -4.95 11.45 -19.30
C LYS A 176 -4.39 10.10 -19.74
N ASN A 177 -3.30 9.67 -19.11
CA ASN A 177 -2.60 8.43 -19.46
C ASN A 177 -3.37 7.17 -19.07
N GLU A 178 -4.39 7.30 -18.20
CA GLU A 178 -5.18 6.15 -17.78
C GLU A 178 -5.94 5.49 -18.95
N LYS A 179 -6.38 6.25 -19.94
CA LYS A 179 -6.99 5.71 -21.17
C LYS A 179 -6.10 4.63 -21.81
N ASN A 180 -4.80 4.91 -21.91
CA ASN A 180 -3.82 4.05 -22.59
C ASN A 180 -3.11 3.10 -21.63
N ARG A 181 -3.67 2.84 -20.45
CA ARG A 181 -3.04 2.00 -19.40
C ARG A 181 -2.66 0.62 -19.91
N PHE A 182 -3.50 0.01 -20.74
CA PHE A 182 -3.28 -1.32 -21.27
C PHE A 182 -2.49 -1.35 -22.59
N ASP A 183 -2.16 -0.18 -23.14
CA ASP A 183 -1.27 -0.05 -24.31
C ASP A 183 0.20 -0.08 -23.91
N ASP A 184 0.51 0.14 -22.63
CA ASP A 184 1.86 0.03 -22.11
C ASP A 184 2.41 -1.40 -22.28
N PRO A 185 3.58 -1.59 -22.92
CA PRO A 185 4.17 -2.92 -23.17
C PRO A 185 4.41 -3.74 -21.90
N ALA A 186 4.69 -3.08 -20.75
CA ALA A 186 4.85 -3.77 -19.49
C ALA A 186 3.50 -4.31 -18.97
N MET A 187 2.43 -3.54 -19.16
CA MET A 187 1.08 -3.96 -18.80
C MET A 187 0.57 -5.07 -19.72
N GLN A 188 0.82 -5.00 -21.03
CA GLN A 188 0.48 -6.05 -21.99
C GLN A 188 1.12 -7.39 -21.62
N ARG A 189 2.42 -7.40 -21.29
CA ARG A 189 3.12 -8.60 -20.81
C ARG A 189 2.51 -9.16 -19.52
N ARG A 190 2.02 -8.30 -18.63
CA ARG A 190 1.32 -8.74 -17.41
C ARG A 190 -0.02 -9.37 -17.74
N VAL A 191 -0.77 -8.80 -18.67
CA VAL A 191 -2.05 -9.36 -19.17
C VAL A 191 -1.84 -10.70 -19.84
N GLU A 192 -0.84 -10.85 -20.70
CA GLU A 192 -0.50 -12.14 -21.33
C GLU A 192 -0.18 -13.22 -20.30
N LYS A 193 0.66 -12.89 -19.31
CA LYS A 193 0.96 -13.81 -18.20
C LYS A 193 -0.28 -14.15 -17.38
N ALA A 194 -1.17 -13.19 -17.16
CA ALA A 194 -2.42 -13.41 -16.45
C ALA A 194 -3.34 -14.34 -17.25
N LYS A 195 -3.50 -14.13 -18.55
CA LYS A 195 -4.31 -15.00 -19.43
C LYS A 195 -3.75 -16.43 -19.48
N ALA A 196 -2.42 -16.58 -19.55
CA ALA A 196 -1.77 -17.88 -19.50
C ALA A 196 -1.99 -18.61 -18.16
N LEU A 197 -1.99 -17.87 -17.04
CA LEU A 197 -2.28 -18.44 -15.73
C LEU A 197 -3.74 -18.88 -15.60
N LEU A 198 -4.66 -18.13 -16.19
CA LEU A 198 -6.10 -18.42 -16.17
C LEU A 198 -6.52 -19.57 -17.13
N SER A 199 -5.61 -20.11 -17.94
CA SER A 199 -5.85 -21.34 -18.70
C SER A 199 -5.98 -22.58 -17.81
N HIS A 200 -5.49 -22.51 -16.56
CA HIS A 200 -5.69 -23.55 -15.55
C HIS A 200 -7.04 -23.39 -14.85
N THR A 201 -7.70 -24.51 -14.57
CA THR A 201 -8.98 -24.50 -13.85
C THR A 201 -8.79 -24.33 -12.34
N VAL A 202 -9.85 -23.89 -11.65
CA VAL A 202 -9.84 -23.76 -10.19
C VAL A 202 -9.69 -25.13 -9.54
N GLU A 203 -10.29 -26.17 -10.12
CA GLU A 203 -10.17 -27.57 -9.66
C GLU A 203 -8.74 -28.09 -9.75
N GLU A 204 -8.00 -27.76 -10.80
CA GLU A 204 -6.58 -28.09 -10.90
C GLU A 204 -5.75 -27.45 -9.77
N LEU A 205 -6.09 -26.22 -9.39
CA LEU A 205 -5.43 -25.53 -8.29
C LEU A 205 -5.81 -26.14 -6.93
N TYR A 206 -7.06 -26.48 -6.71
CA TYR A 206 -7.53 -27.12 -5.47
C TYR A 206 -7.03 -28.55 -5.35
N GLY A 207 -6.99 -29.33 -6.43
CA GLY A 207 -6.42 -30.68 -6.43
C GLY A 207 -4.95 -30.72 -6.03
N ILE A 208 -4.20 -29.62 -6.25
CA ILE A 208 -2.82 -29.47 -5.77
C ILE A 208 -2.75 -29.12 -4.27
N SER A 209 -3.82 -28.55 -3.68
CA SER A 209 -3.82 -28.07 -2.30
C SER A 209 -4.10 -29.15 -1.25
N GLU A 210 -4.93 -30.13 -1.59
CA GLU A 210 -5.38 -31.16 -0.65
C GLU A 210 -4.19 -31.96 -0.04
N PRO A 211 -3.25 -32.51 -0.84
CA PRO A 211 -2.09 -33.18 -0.29
C PRO A 211 -1.17 -32.28 0.53
N THR A 212 -1.14 -31.00 0.23
CA THR A 212 -0.32 -30.01 0.96
C THR A 212 -0.90 -29.72 2.35
N MET A 213 -2.23 -29.58 2.44
CA MET A 213 -2.93 -29.42 3.71
C MET A 213 -2.83 -30.68 4.58
N ASP A 214 -2.95 -31.86 3.99
CA ASP A 214 -2.81 -33.12 4.72
C ASP A 214 -1.40 -33.29 5.30
N ARG A 215 -0.35 -32.96 4.55
CA ARG A 215 1.03 -32.94 5.06
C ARG A 215 1.22 -31.97 6.20
N TYR A 216 0.63 -30.76 6.10
CA TYR A 216 0.68 -29.78 7.17
C TYR A 216 -0.03 -30.28 8.43
N ASN A 217 -1.23 -30.82 8.30
CA ASN A 217 -2.00 -31.38 9.42
C ASN A 217 -1.30 -32.59 10.05
N THR A 218 -0.72 -33.46 9.25
CA THR A 218 0.08 -34.60 9.71
C THR A 218 1.31 -34.15 10.48
N ALA A 219 2.06 -33.17 9.95
CA ALA A 219 3.22 -32.60 10.64
C ALA A 219 2.82 -31.94 11.97
N LYS A 220 1.69 -31.25 12.01
CA LYS A 220 1.14 -30.61 13.22
C LYS A 220 0.75 -31.65 14.30
N ALA A 221 0.26 -32.81 13.89
CA ALA A 221 -0.15 -33.91 14.79
C ALA A 221 1.03 -34.79 15.29
N MET A 222 2.25 -34.59 14.82
CA MET A 222 3.41 -35.37 15.25
C MET A 222 3.68 -35.18 16.75
N ASP A 223 4.19 -36.25 17.37
CA ASP A 223 4.62 -36.24 18.77
C ASP A 223 5.76 -35.25 19.05
N GLU A 224 5.78 -34.67 20.23
CA GLU A 224 6.83 -33.76 20.69
C GLU A 224 7.30 -34.08 22.14
N SER A 225 6.98 -35.28 22.62
CA SER A 225 7.29 -35.73 23.99
C SER A 225 8.79 -35.83 24.28
N THR A 226 9.64 -35.98 23.26
CA THR A 226 11.09 -36.03 23.41
C THR A 226 11.73 -34.89 22.60
N LYS A 227 12.96 -34.49 23.00
CA LYS A 227 13.73 -33.47 22.28
C LYS A 227 13.98 -33.83 20.82
N ALA A 228 14.16 -35.11 20.51
CA ALA A 228 14.34 -35.60 19.14
C ALA A 228 13.03 -35.53 18.35
N ALA A 229 11.91 -35.94 18.92
CA ALA A 229 10.58 -35.85 18.32
C ALA A 229 10.16 -34.39 18.07
N ALA A 230 10.38 -33.48 19.03
CA ALA A 230 10.12 -32.06 18.87
C ALA A 230 10.93 -31.44 17.74
N LYS A 231 12.20 -31.84 17.56
CA LYS A 231 13.04 -31.39 16.44
C LYS A 231 12.53 -31.91 15.09
N ALA A 232 12.13 -33.17 15.03
CA ALA A 232 11.55 -33.79 13.83
C ALA A 232 10.22 -33.11 13.43
N LYS A 233 9.33 -32.86 14.41
CA LYS A 233 8.08 -32.11 14.20
C LYS A 233 8.36 -30.70 13.66
N ALA A 234 9.28 -29.96 14.28
CA ALA A 234 9.64 -28.62 13.84
C ALA A 234 10.16 -28.61 12.40
N GLN A 235 10.95 -29.60 12.00
CA GLN A 235 11.43 -29.73 10.62
C GLN A 235 10.28 -30.06 9.67
N ALA A 236 9.45 -31.04 9.97
CA ALA A 236 8.28 -31.42 9.16
C ALA A 236 7.31 -30.26 8.98
N MET A 237 7.02 -29.52 10.06
CA MET A 237 6.21 -28.31 10.03
C MET A 237 6.81 -27.23 9.13
N ARG A 238 8.12 -27.02 9.18
CA ARG A 238 8.80 -26.02 8.36
C ARG A 238 8.72 -26.37 6.87
N GLU A 239 8.86 -27.65 6.51
CA GLU A 239 8.77 -28.11 5.12
C GLU A 239 7.33 -28.02 4.62
N ALA A 240 6.35 -28.49 5.39
CA ALA A 240 4.94 -28.41 5.04
C ALA A 240 4.45 -26.94 4.92
N SER A 241 4.90 -26.06 5.82
CA SER A 241 4.59 -24.62 5.73
C SER A 241 5.14 -24.00 4.46
N LYS A 242 6.34 -24.34 4.02
CA LYS A 242 6.91 -23.82 2.76
C LYS A 242 6.10 -24.24 1.53
N GLU A 243 5.58 -25.48 1.52
CA GLU A 243 4.72 -25.96 0.43
C GLU A 243 3.37 -25.23 0.45
N LEU A 244 2.78 -25.05 1.63
CA LEU A 244 1.53 -24.31 1.82
C LEU A 244 1.68 -22.85 1.39
N ASP A 245 2.77 -22.18 1.75
CA ASP A 245 3.07 -20.81 1.33
C ASP A 245 3.20 -20.69 -0.18
N ARG A 246 3.83 -21.68 -0.84
CA ARG A 246 3.92 -21.72 -2.31
C ARG A 246 2.54 -21.86 -2.95
N PHE A 247 1.68 -22.68 -2.37
CA PHE A 247 0.30 -22.84 -2.83
C PHE A 247 -0.49 -21.52 -2.64
N HIS A 248 -0.45 -20.92 -1.46
CA HIS A 248 -1.11 -19.64 -1.19
C HIS A 248 -0.65 -18.55 -2.15
N LYS A 249 0.65 -18.51 -2.48
CA LYS A 249 1.19 -17.58 -3.46
C LYS A 249 0.63 -17.82 -4.87
N LYS A 250 0.47 -19.09 -5.29
CA LYS A 250 -0.13 -19.42 -6.58
C LYS A 250 -1.60 -19.04 -6.64
N ALA A 251 -2.37 -19.34 -5.59
CA ALA A 251 -3.78 -18.97 -5.46
C ALA A 251 -3.94 -17.43 -5.49
N TYR A 252 -3.13 -16.71 -4.77
CA TYR A 252 -3.11 -15.25 -4.79
C TYR A 252 -2.82 -14.72 -6.22
N ASN A 253 -1.78 -15.25 -6.87
CA ASN A 253 -1.45 -14.84 -8.24
C ASN A 253 -2.60 -15.11 -9.22
N TYR A 254 -3.33 -16.20 -9.04
CA TYR A 254 -4.51 -16.52 -9.86
C TYR A 254 -5.64 -15.51 -9.67
N ILE A 255 -5.92 -15.14 -8.43
CA ILE A 255 -6.92 -14.10 -8.11
C ILE A 255 -6.52 -12.77 -8.73
N GLN A 256 -5.23 -12.38 -8.63
CA GLN A 256 -4.72 -11.16 -9.23
C GLN A 256 -4.79 -11.17 -10.76
N ALA A 257 -4.49 -12.32 -11.37
CA ALA A 257 -4.61 -12.51 -12.81
C ALA A 257 -6.06 -12.34 -13.28
N ARG A 258 -7.04 -12.94 -12.55
CA ARG A 258 -8.46 -12.79 -12.83
C ARG A 258 -8.93 -11.34 -12.74
N LYS A 259 -8.50 -10.61 -11.68
CA LYS A 259 -8.82 -9.19 -11.52
C LYS A 259 -8.25 -8.35 -12.67
N LEU A 260 -7.00 -8.61 -13.06
CA LEU A 260 -6.35 -7.85 -14.14
C LEU A 260 -7.06 -8.05 -15.49
N VAL A 261 -7.42 -9.28 -15.83
CA VAL A 261 -8.16 -9.58 -17.08
C VAL A 261 -9.55 -8.94 -17.04
N LYS A 262 -10.24 -9.01 -15.91
CA LYS A 262 -11.54 -8.36 -15.73
C LYS A 262 -11.43 -6.83 -15.83
N GLN A 263 -10.38 -6.23 -15.30
CA GLN A 263 -10.12 -4.81 -15.50
C GLN A 263 -9.92 -4.46 -16.98
N LEU A 264 -9.17 -5.27 -17.73
CA LEU A 264 -9.02 -5.05 -19.19
C LEU A 264 -10.37 -5.06 -19.90
N GLU A 265 -11.29 -5.97 -19.52
CA GLU A 265 -12.64 -6.00 -20.08
C GLU A 265 -13.41 -4.70 -19.82
N TYR A 266 -13.27 -4.12 -18.62
CA TYR A 266 -13.91 -2.85 -18.29
C TYR A 266 -13.44 -1.70 -19.19
N TYR A 267 -12.17 -1.68 -19.58
CA TYR A 267 -11.62 -0.64 -20.45
C TYR A 267 -12.12 -0.72 -21.90
N THR A 268 -12.74 -1.80 -22.34
CA THR A 268 -13.43 -1.86 -23.63
C THR A 268 -14.62 -0.90 -23.71
N HIS A 269 -15.16 -0.49 -22.56
CA HIS A 269 -16.26 0.48 -22.45
C HIS A 269 -15.80 1.93 -22.40
N TRP A 270 -14.48 2.21 -22.48
CA TRP A 270 -13.93 3.55 -22.33
C TRP A 270 -14.55 4.56 -23.30
N GLU A 271 -14.55 4.24 -24.59
CA GLU A 271 -15.11 5.11 -25.64
C GLU A 271 -16.60 5.36 -25.44
N THR A 272 -17.35 4.34 -25.06
CA THR A 272 -18.79 4.46 -24.79
C THR A 272 -19.05 5.41 -23.61
N ILE A 273 -18.25 5.34 -22.56
CA ILE A 273 -18.49 6.12 -21.34
C ILE A 273 -17.96 7.55 -21.49
N PHE A 274 -16.76 7.75 -22.03
CA PHE A 274 -16.07 9.03 -21.96
C PHE A 274 -16.05 9.81 -23.28
N GLU A 275 -16.26 9.19 -24.42
CA GLU A 275 -16.09 9.81 -25.74
C GLU A 275 -17.38 9.85 -26.58
N SER A 276 -18.42 9.08 -26.23
CA SER A 276 -19.68 9.16 -26.94
C SER A 276 -20.57 10.30 -26.41
N GLU A 277 -21.08 11.15 -27.29
CA GLU A 277 -22.09 12.16 -26.96
C GLU A 277 -23.44 11.54 -26.55
N SER A 278 -23.69 10.26 -26.91
CA SER A 278 -25.00 9.60 -26.73
C SER A 278 -25.21 8.99 -25.33
N ALA A 279 -24.18 8.80 -24.54
CA ALA A 279 -24.32 8.18 -23.21
C ALA A 279 -25.07 9.06 -22.19
N ALA A 280 -25.27 10.33 -22.48
CA ALA A 280 -26.09 11.24 -21.66
C ALA A 280 -27.61 11.07 -21.87
N ALA A 281 -28.02 10.34 -22.89
CA ALA A 281 -29.45 10.18 -23.24
C ALA A 281 -30.08 8.85 -22.78
N GLU A 282 -29.25 7.88 -22.36
CA GLU A 282 -29.71 6.53 -21.97
C GLU A 282 -29.60 6.25 -20.43
N ALA A 283 -29.04 7.15 -19.65
CA ALA A 283 -28.96 7.08 -18.17
C ALA A 283 -30.00 7.98 -17.50
#